data_49430fb42edbf892ed242d38f79fcb8d
#
_entry.id   49430fb42edbf892ed242d38f79fcb8d
#
_cell.length_a   1.000
_cell.length_b   1.000
_cell.length_c   1.000
_cell.angle_alpha   90.00
_cell.angle_beta   90.00
_cell.angle_gamma   90.00
#
_symmetry.space_group_name_H-M   'P 1'
#
loop_
_entity.id
_entity.type
_entity.pdbx_description
1 polymer ?
#
loop_
_entity_poly.entity_id
_entity_poly.type
_entity_poly.pdbx_seq_one_letter_code
_entity_poly.pdbx_strand_id
1 'polypeptide(L)'
;MPDLAGLRVLVVEDEMMVSMLIEDMLEDLGCKVVGPASRLDEAIELANTAELDCAVLDVNLGGQPIFPLADLLRARGAPFAFATGYGDAGLRDVDKGSMVLQKPFREGDLARILGELRAKVL
;
A
#
# COMPACT_ATOMS: atom_id res chain seq x y z
N MET A 1 15.93 -13.74 -3.60
CA MET A 1 14.58 -13.19 -3.84
C MET A 1 13.77 -13.31 -2.57
N PRO A 2 13.10 -12.24 -2.13
CA PRO A 2 12.22 -12.37 -0.98
C PRO A 2 11.05 -13.28 -1.33
N ASP A 3 10.67 -14.11 -0.38
CA ASP A 3 9.47 -14.94 -0.52
C ASP A 3 8.25 -14.12 -0.11
N LEU A 4 7.43 -13.79 -1.08
CA LEU A 4 6.22 -13.00 -0.87
C LEU A 4 4.95 -13.85 -0.88
N ALA A 5 5.10 -15.17 -1.01
CA ALA A 5 3.94 -16.06 -1.09
C ALA A 5 3.05 -15.93 0.15
N GLY A 6 1.77 -15.70 -0.08
CA GLY A 6 0.79 -15.58 0.99
C GLY A 6 0.76 -14.24 1.71
N LEU A 7 1.65 -13.31 1.36
CA LEU A 7 1.66 -11.97 1.97
C LEU A 7 0.34 -11.25 1.65
N ARG A 8 -0.36 -10.80 2.68
CA ARG A 8 -1.66 -10.14 2.52
C ARG A 8 -1.45 -8.64 2.43
N VAL A 9 -1.75 -8.07 1.28
CA VAL A 9 -1.46 -6.68 0.97
C VAL A 9 -2.75 -5.91 0.76
N LEU A 10 -3.00 -4.91 1.60
CA LEU A 10 -4.11 -3.98 1.40
C LEU A 10 -3.73 -3.01 0.29
N VAL A 11 -4.56 -2.93 -0.74
CA VAL A 11 -4.36 -2.02 -1.88
C VAL A 11 -5.39 -0.90 -1.79
N VAL A 12 -4.91 0.34 -1.78
CA VAL A 12 -5.77 1.52 -1.71
C VAL A 12 -5.43 2.43 -2.88
N GLU A 13 -6.34 2.50 -3.87
CA GLU A 13 -6.12 3.19 -5.13
C GLU A 13 -7.48 3.52 -5.74
N ASP A 14 -7.71 4.77 -6.13
CA ASP A 14 -8.99 5.19 -6.70
C ASP A 14 -9.09 5.02 -8.22
N GLU A 15 -7.98 4.91 -8.93
CA GLU A 15 -7.99 4.65 -10.36
C GLU A 15 -8.09 3.15 -10.63
N MET A 16 -9.21 2.74 -11.22
CA MET A 16 -9.48 1.31 -11.43
C MET A 16 -8.39 0.62 -12.25
N MET A 17 -7.90 1.25 -13.32
CA MET A 17 -6.88 0.62 -14.15
C MET A 17 -5.56 0.44 -13.41
N VAL A 18 -5.21 1.39 -12.54
CA VAL A 18 -4.00 1.29 -11.73
C VAL A 18 -4.17 0.21 -10.68
N SER A 19 -5.33 0.14 -10.01
CA SER A 19 -5.55 -0.87 -9.00
C SER A 19 -5.57 -2.28 -9.60
N MET A 20 -6.13 -2.46 -10.79
CA MET A 20 -6.10 -3.75 -11.48
C MET A 20 -4.68 -4.16 -11.84
N LEU A 21 -3.86 -3.22 -12.26
CA LEU A 21 -2.45 -3.50 -12.56
C LEU A 21 -1.69 -3.93 -11.31
N ILE A 22 -1.93 -3.25 -10.20
CA ILE A 22 -1.32 -3.62 -8.91
C ILE A 22 -1.78 -5.02 -8.49
N GLU A 23 -3.06 -5.33 -8.62
CA GLU A 23 -3.59 -6.66 -8.31
C GLU A 23 -2.89 -7.73 -9.13
N ASP A 24 -2.73 -7.50 -10.45
CA ASP A 24 -2.08 -8.47 -11.32
C ASP A 24 -0.63 -8.70 -10.89
N MET A 25 0.08 -7.62 -10.56
CA MET A 25 1.47 -7.72 -10.09
C MET A 25 1.55 -8.51 -8.78
N LEU A 26 0.63 -8.24 -7.84
CA LEU A 26 0.60 -8.94 -6.55
C LEU A 26 0.32 -10.43 -6.73
N GLU A 27 -0.61 -10.77 -7.60
CA GLU A 27 -0.93 -12.17 -7.88
C GLU A 27 0.27 -12.88 -8.51
N ASP A 28 0.97 -12.25 -9.44
CA ASP A 28 2.19 -12.81 -10.03
C ASP A 28 3.26 -13.06 -8.97
N LEU A 29 3.32 -12.23 -7.95
CA LEU A 29 4.30 -12.37 -6.87
C LEU A 29 3.86 -13.37 -5.78
N GLY A 30 2.67 -13.93 -5.90
CA GLY A 30 2.15 -14.90 -4.93
C GLY A 30 1.49 -14.27 -3.71
N CYS A 31 1.26 -12.96 -3.74
CA CYS A 31 0.61 -12.24 -2.65
C CYS A 31 -0.90 -12.42 -2.71
N LYS A 32 -1.56 -12.16 -1.58
CA LYS A 32 -3.01 -12.08 -1.50
C LYS A 32 -3.43 -10.62 -1.45
N VAL A 33 -4.38 -10.26 -2.29
CA VAL A 33 -4.90 -8.89 -2.34
C VAL A 33 -6.01 -8.73 -1.31
N VAL A 34 -5.90 -7.70 -0.47
CA VAL A 34 -6.96 -7.27 0.43
C VAL A 34 -7.55 -5.99 -0.16
N GLY A 35 -8.81 -5.97 -0.45
CA GLY A 35 -9.45 -4.92 -1.22
C GLY A 35 -9.52 -5.28 -2.69
N PRO A 36 -9.23 -4.38 -3.64
CA PRO A 36 -8.77 -3.01 -3.42
C PRO A 36 -9.87 -2.10 -2.88
N ALA A 37 -9.46 -1.09 -2.14
CA ALA A 37 -10.34 -0.03 -1.68
C ALA A 37 -10.11 1.21 -2.54
N SER A 38 -11.19 1.84 -2.99
CA SER A 38 -11.11 3.03 -3.84
C SER A 38 -11.48 4.31 -3.08
N ARG A 39 -11.95 4.19 -1.85
CA ARG A 39 -12.32 5.30 -1.00
C ARG A 39 -11.72 5.15 0.38
N LEU A 40 -11.51 6.27 1.04
CA LEU A 40 -10.88 6.30 2.35
C LEU A 40 -11.70 5.55 3.42
N ASP A 41 -13.01 5.75 3.44
CA ASP A 41 -13.88 5.07 4.42
C ASP A 41 -13.85 3.54 4.26
N GLU A 42 -13.88 3.08 3.04
CA GLU A 42 -13.77 1.66 2.72
C GLU A 42 -12.42 1.09 3.15
N ALA A 43 -11.35 1.85 2.89
CA ALA A 43 -10.00 1.43 3.26
C ALA A 43 -9.84 1.37 4.79
N ILE A 44 -10.41 2.32 5.52
CA ILE A 44 -10.36 2.33 6.97
C ILE A 44 -11.12 1.12 7.53
N GLU A 45 -12.28 0.81 6.96
CA GLU A 45 -13.06 -0.35 7.39
C GLU A 45 -12.28 -1.64 7.18
N LEU A 46 -11.66 -1.82 6.01
CA LEU A 46 -10.83 -3.00 5.74
C LEU A 46 -9.64 -3.08 6.69
N ALA A 47 -9.00 -1.94 6.97
CA ALA A 47 -7.87 -1.92 7.89
C ALA A 47 -8.28 -2.33 9.30
N ASN A 48 -9.53 -2.10 9.68
CA ASN A 48 -10.03 -2.47 11.01
C ASN A 48 -10.54 -3.90 11.10
N THR A 49 -11.03 -4.48 9.99
CA THR A 49 -11.75 -5.76 10.02
C THR A 49 -11.03 -6.89 9.31
N ALA A 50 -10.19 -6.60 8.31
CA ALA A 50 -9.52 -7.62 7.53
C ALA A 50 -8.15 -7.96 8.13
N GLU A 51 -7.71 -9.19 7.93
CA GLU A 51 -6.35 -9.57 8.24
C GLU A 51 -5.43 -9.09 7.11
N LEU A 52 -4.40 -8.35 7.44
CA LEU A 52 -3.42 -7.88 6.47
C LEU A 52 -2.03 -7.84 7.08
N ASP A 53 -1.02 -7.96 6.22
CA ASP A 53 0.38 -7.93 6.64
C ASP A 53 1.02 -6.57 6.35
N CYS A 54 0.60 -5.94 5.27
CA CYS A 54 1.12 -4.63 4.88
C CYS A 54 0.15 -3.96 3.92
N ALA A 55 0.47 -2.74 3.49
CA ALA A 55 -0.41 -1.98 2.61
C ALA A 55 0.38 -1.14 1.62
N VAL A 56 -0.25 -0.89 0.46
CA VAL A 56 0.23 0.06 -0.54
C VAL A 56 -0.87 1.11 -0.71
N LEU A 57 -0.54 2.35 -0.43
CA LEU A 57 -1.51 3.44 -0.31
C LEU A 57 -1.24 4.54 -1.32
N ASP A 58 -2.23 4.85 -2.16
CA ASP A 58 -2.19 6.07 -2.96
C ASP A 58 -2.31 7.26 -2.00
N VAL A 59 -1.47 8.27 -2.18
CA VAL A 59 -1.44 9.43 -1.29
C VAL A 59 -2.73 10.25 -1.36
N ASN A 60 -3.36 10.29 -2.54
CA ASN A 60 -4.55 11.10 -2.75
C ASN A 60 -5.67 10.26 -3.36
N LEU A 61 -6.70 9.98 -2.58
CA LEU A 61 -7.87 9.22 -3.01
C LEU A 61 -9.01 10.17 -3.39
N GLY A 62 -9.13 10.48 -4.69
CA GLY A 62 -10.23 11.31 -5.18
C GLY A 62 -10.34 12.64 -4.44
N GLY A 63 -9.20 13.26 -4.13
CA GLY A 63 -9.16 14.51 -3.40
C GLY A 63 -9.09 14.36 -1.89
N GLN A 64 -9.20 13.14 -1.35
CA GLN A 64 -9.10 12.90 0.10
C GLN A 64 -7.69 12.41 0.43
N PRO A 65 -6.98 13.11 1.34
CA PRO A 65 -5.67 12.64 1.78
C PRO A 65 -5.77 11.29 2.50
N ILE A 66 -4.77 10.44 2.28
CA ILE A 66 -4.73 9.08 2.83
C ILE A 66 -4.29 9.05 4.30
N PHE A 67 -3.91 10.16 4.87
CA PHE A 67 -3.21 10.21 6.15
C PHE A 67 -3.96 9.63 7.34
N PRO A 68 -5.30 9.75 7.46
CA PRO A 68 -6.00 9.06 8.56
C PRO A 68 -5.79 7.54 8.54
N LEU A 69 -5.72 6.95 7.34
CA LEU A 69 -5.44 5.52 7.21
C LEU A 69 -4.00 5.20 7.57
N ALA A 70 -3.05 6.06 7.14
CA ALA A 70 -1.65 5.88 7.49
C ALA A 70 -1.45 5.88 9.00
N ASP A 71 -2.11 6.81 9.70
CA ASP A 71 -2.04 6.89 11.15
C ASP A 71 -2.62 5.64 11.82
N LEU A 72 -3.73 5.12 11.30
CA LEU A 72 -4.36 3.90 11.82
C LEU A 72 -3.44 2.68 11.64
N LEU A 73 -2.86 2.52 10.45
CA LEU A 73 -1.96 1.40 10.17
C LEU A 73 -0.71 1.48 11.04
N ARG A 74 -0.17 2.68 11.24
CA ARG A 74 0.99 2.86 12.09
C ARG A 74 0.67 2.50 13.54
N ALA A 75 -0.51 2.89 14.03
CA ALA A 75 -0.96 2.56 15.38
C ALA A 75 -1.13 1.04 15.56
N ARG A 76 -1.52 0.33 14.50
CA ARG A 76 -1.66 -1.13 14.53
C ARG A 76 -0.34 -1.89 14.32
N GLY A 77 0.72 -1.18 14.00
CA GLY A 77 1.98 -1.80 13.67
C GLY A 77 2.02 -2.47 12.30
N ALA A 78 1.10 -2.11 11.40
CA ALA A 78 1.07 -2.63 10.05
C ALA A 78 1.94 -1.76 9.13
N PRO A 79 3.02 -2.29 8.57
CA PRO A 79 3.89 -1.49 7.69
C PRO A 79 3.21 -1.20 6.37
N PHE A 80 3.55 -0.06 5.78
CA PHE A 80 2.96 0.35 4.51
C PHE A 80 3.93 1.19 3.69
N ALA A 81 3.63 1.31 2.40
CA ALA A 81 4.35 2.21 1.49
C ALA A 81 3.33 3.13 0.82
N PHE A 82 3.73 4.36 0.59
CA PHE A 82 2.95 5.29 -0.20
C PHE A 82 3.28 5.11 -1.68
N ALA A 83 2.26 5.17 -2.54
CA ALA A 83 2.43 5.19 -3.98
C ALA A 83 2.07 6.59 -4.46
N THR A 84 2.97 7.25 -5.16
CA THR A 84 2.78 8.63 -5.58
C THR A 84 3.55 8.96 -6.85
N GLY A 85 3.01 9.84 -7.67
CA GLY A 85 3.70 10.39 -8.84
C GLY A 85 4.59 11.57 -8.52
N TYR A 86 4.60 12.04 -7.27
CA TYR A 86 5.28 13.26 -6.86
C TYR A 86 6.40 13.05 -5.84
N GLY A 87 6.91 11.81 -5.72
CA GLY A 87 7.90 11.48 -4.70
C GLY A 87 7.31 11.72 -3.31
N ASP A 88 8.06 12.38 -2.43
CA ASP A 88 7.57 12.68 -1.08
C ASP A 88 6.93 14.07 -0.95
N ALA A 89 6.75 14.78 -2.07
CA ALA A 89 6.26 16.16 -2.04
C ALA A 89 4.84 16.31 -1.48
N GLY A 90 4.02 15.26 -1.60
CA GLY A 90 2.65 15.29 -1.05
C GLY A 90 2.52 14.74 0.36
N LEU A 91 3.63 14.38 1.01
CA LEU A 91 3.61 13.77 2.33
C LEU A 91 3.76 14.80 3.44
N ARG A 92 3.13 14.50 4.59
CA ARG A 92 3.35 15.29 5.80
C ARG A 92 4.78 15.07 6.30
N ASP A 93 5.29 16.01 7.10
CA ASP A 93 6.64 15.86 7.68
C ASP A 93 6.80 14.56 8.46
N VAL A 94 5.75 14.13 9.18
CA VAL A 94 5.80 12.89 9.96
C VAL A 94 5.87 11.65 9.08
N ASP A 95 5.51 11.76 7.81
CA ASP A 95 5.51 10.64 6.87
C ASP A 95 6.71 10.60 5.94
N LYS A 96 7.57 11.62 5.97
CA LYS A 96 8.68 11.73 5.01
C LYS A 96 9.76 10.67 5.15
N GLY A 97 9.80 9.96 6.25
CA GLY A 97 10.71 8.82 6.41
C GLY A 97 10.10 7.51 5.95
N SER A 98 8.86 7.51 5.49
CA SER A 98 8.15 6.30 5.07
C SER A 98 8.60 5.83 3.69
N MET A 99 8.36 4.55 3.40
CA MET A 99 8.66 4.01 2.07
C MET A 99 7.76 4.62 1.03
N VAL A 100 8.32 4.95 -0.12
CA VAL A 100 7.59 5.52 -1.25
C VAL A 100 7.84 4.70 -2.49
N LEU A 101 6.75 4.33 -3.16
CA LEU A 101 6.79 3.65 -4.45
C LEU A 101 6.44 4.70 -5.50
N GLN A 102 7.42 5.07 -6.31
CA GLN A 102 7.26 6.13 -7.32
C GLN A 102 6.46 5.63 -8.50
N LYS A 103 5.38 6.33 -8.85
CA LYS A 103 4.58 6.03 -10.05
C LYS A 103 5.21 6.68 -11.28
N PRO A 104 5.19 6.05 -12.44
CA PRO A 104 4.79 4.67 -12.69
C PRO A 104 5.86 3.70 -12.18
N PHE A 105 5.45 2.54 -11.67
CA PHE A 105 6.39 1.55 -11.18
C PHE A 105 6.21 0.22 -11.89
N ARG A 106 7.24 -0.61 -11.83
CA ARG A 106 7.25 -1.95 -12.40
C ARG A 106 7.05 -2.98 -11.30
N GLU A 107 6.73 -4.21 -11.71
CA GLU A 107 6.56 -5.31 -10.76
C GLU A 107 7.80 -5.52 -9.89
N GLY A 108 9.01 -5.37 -10.46
CA GLY A 108 10.24 -5.49 -9.68
C GLY A 108 10.38 -4.44 -8.59
N ASP A 109 9.90 -3.22 -8.86
CA ASP A 109 9.92 -2.15 -7.86
C ASP A 109 8.95 -2.48 -6.71
N LEU A 110 7.76 -2.97 -7.06
CA LEU A 110 6.77 -3.40 -6.08
C LEU A 110 7.31 -4.57 -5.25
N ALA A 111 7.93 -5.56 -5.90
CA ALA A 111 8.49 -6.72 -5.20
C ALA A 111 9.55 -6.31 -4.20
N ARG A 112 10.40 -5.35 -4.56
CA ARG A 112 11.45 -4.86 -3.67
C ARG A 112 10.86 -4.19 -2.43
N ILE A 113 9.87 -3.31 -2.64
CA ILE A 113 9.21 -2.62 -1.54
C ILE A 113 8.49 -3.63 -0.64
N LEU A 114 7.78 -4.60 -1.22
CA LEU A 114 7.06 -5.61 -0.44
C LEU A 114 8.03 -6.48 0.37
N GLY A 115 9.20 -6.78 -0.17
CA GLY A 115 10.23 -7.51 0.58
C GLY A 115 10.68 -6.75 1.81
N GLU A 116 10.86 -5.44 1.69
CA GLU A 116 11.23 -4.59 2.82
C GLU A 116 10.09 -4.51 3.84
N LEU A 117 8.85 -4.40 3.37
CA LEU A 117 7.68 -4.38 4.28
C LEU A 117 7.53 -5.71 5.01
N ARG A 118 7.71 -6.84 4.30
CA ARG A 118 7.61 -8.15 4.93
C ARG A 118 8.63 -8.33 6.05
N ALA A 119 9.82 -7.82 5.86
CA ALA A 119 10.86 -7.90 6.88
C ALA A 119 10.45 -7.18 8.18
N LYS A 120 9.58 -6.18 8.09
CA LYS A 120 9.07 -5.45 9.26
C LYS A 120 7.94 -6.16 9.97
N VAL A 121 7.25 -7.10 9.30
CA VAL A 121 6.17 -7.89 9.90
C VAL A 121 6.74 -8.93 10.85
N LEU A 122 7.92 -9.42 10.56
CA LEU A 122 8.61 -10.44 11.37
C LEU A 122 9.37 -9.80 12.54
#